data_28cda171fa3b718fb843930a9fd96b5c
#
_entry.id   28cda171fa3b718fb843930a9fd96b5c
#
_cell.length_a   1.000
_cell.length_b   1.000
_cell.length_c   1.000
_cell.angle_alpha   90.00
_cell.angle_beta   90.00
_cell.angle_gamma   90.00
#
_symmetry.space_group_name_H-M   'P 1'
#
loop_
_entity.id
_entity.type
_entity.pdbx_description
1 polymer ?
#
loop_
_entity_poly.entity_id
_entity_poly.type
_entity_poly.pdbx_seq_one_letter_code
_entity_poly.pdbx_strand_id
1 'polypeptide(L)'
;MPATASADTQPQATDRARVVMLWQVSGQLVRSAAEQALVGSDADVHTFLTSGYQHAAELDERITVDRMLADGGVATKTAAQQALDATDPGAIRQFLDTGWDTPRQTDLRVQVDQRLAQGGTETRKAAQAALDAGTVDALQQFLATGWRNPWQTDQRIRINQILSGGGSEVRKSAQVALDTGTVDAYVQFLDQDLPVAQARDQETQTVAQLASVAQDAGDEAARETQAAMDAAPGPRARMCHHLG
;
A
#
# COMPACT_ATOMS: atom_id res chain seq x y z
N MET A 1 -23.57 5.54 -77.74
CA MET A 1 -22.29 5.23 -77.09
C MET A 1 -22.52 5.40 -75.58
N PRO A 2 -22.72 4.37 -74.76
CA PRO A 2 -22.74 4.54 -73.31
C PRO A 2 -21.30 4.51 -72.78
N ALA A 3 -20.94 5.47 -71.99
CA ALA A 3 -19.66 5.62 -71.32
C ALA A 3 -19.49 4.54 -70.25
N THR A 4 -18.41 3.81 -70.34
CA THR A 4 -17.90 2.90 -69.31
C THR A 4 -17.39 3.68 -68.11
N ALA A 5 -18.21 3.83 -67.10
CA ALA A 5 -17.87 4.40 -65.78
C ALA A 5 -18.15 3.36 -64.70
N SER A 6 -17.42 2.25 -64.71
CA SER A 6 -17.65 1.21 -63.67
C SER A 6 -16.36 0.55 -63.15
N ALA A 7 -15.14 1.03 -63.48
CA ALA A 7 -13.93 0.40 -63.03
C ALA A 7 -13.27 1.08 -61.80
N ASP A 8 -13.62 2.33 -61.46
CA ASP A 8 -12.93 3.11 -60.44
C ASP A 8 -13.61 3.12 -59.02
N THR A 9 -14.87 2.69 -58.95
CA THR A 9 -15.65 2.84 -57.71
C THR A 9 -15.38 1.68 -56.69
N GLN A 10 -14.99 0.51 -57.17
CA GLN A 10 -14.81 -0.68 -56.31
C GLN A 10 -13.53 -0.66 -55.48
N PRO A 11 -12.35 -0.21 -56.01
CA PRO A 11 -11.15 -0.05 -55.20
C PRO A 11 -11.31 0.98 -54.07
N GLN A 12 -11.96 2.10 -54.34
CA GLN A 12 -12.18 3.21 -53.39
C GLN A 12 -13.07 2.85 -52.22
N ALA A 13 -14.15 2.09 -52.45
CA ALA A 13 -15.02 1.58 -51.40
C ALA A 13 -14.23 0.61 -50.45
N THR A 14 -13.37 -0.20 -51.02
CA THR A 14 -12.48 -1.11 -50.26
C THR A 14 -11.46 -0.33 -49.41
N ASP A 15 -10.88 0.74 -49.91
CA ASP A 15 -9.89 1.55 -49.21
C ASP A 15 -10.53 2.32 -48.04
N ARG A 16 -11.71 2.92 -48.22
CA ARG A 16 -12.45 3.54 -47.12
C ARG A 16 -12.83 2.51 -46.04
N ALA A 17 -13.23 1.30 -46.39
CA ALA A 17 -13.51 0.22 -45.44
C ALA A 17 -12.25 -0.17 -44.66
N ARG A 18 -11.07 -0.21 -45.30
CA ARG A 18 -9.78 -0.44 -44.62
C ARG A 18 -9.46 0.66 -43.63
N VAL A 19 -9.68 1.94 -43.97
CA VAL A 19 -9.49 3.06 -43.03
C VAL A 19 -10.40 2.93 -41.82
N VAL A 20 -11.68 2.54 -41.99
CA VAL A 20 -12.63 2.31 -40.88
C VAL A 20 -12.14 1.16 -39.99
N MET A 21 -11.62 0.07 -40.53
CA MET A 21 -11.05 -1.02 -39.71
C MET A 21 -9.84 -0.53 -38.90
N LEU A 22 -8.94 0.23 -39.50
CA LEU A 22 -7.79 0.82 -38.79
C LEU A 22 -8.25 1.80 -37.68
N TRP A 23 -9.24 2.62 -37.98
CA TRP A 23 -9.84 3.53 -36.99
C TRP A 23 -10.36 2.80 -35.75
N GLN A 24 -11.00 1.64 -35.89
CA GLN A 24 -11.57 0.86 -34.80
C GLN A 24 -10.53 0.30 -33.83
N VAL A 25 -9.36 -0.11 -34.33
CA VAL A 25 -8.36 -0.88 -33.56
C VAL A 25 -7.12 -0.08 -33.15
N SER A 26 -6.98 1.16 -33.61
CA SER A 26 -5.75 1.95 -33.45
C SER A 26 -5.83 2.97 -32.32
N GLY A 27 -4.69 3.62 -32.05
CA GLY A 27 -4.55 4.69 -31.07
C GLY A 27 -5.23 5.98 -31.48
N GLN A 28 -5.12 6.98 -30.61
CA GLN A 28 -5.87 8.24 -30.76
C GLN A 28 -5.46 9.05 -32.00
N LEU A 29 -4.16 9.10 -32.30
CA LEU A 29 -3.66 9.88 -33.44
C LEU A 29 -3.99 9.20 -34.75
N VAL A 30 -3.89 7.87 -34.83
CA VAL A 30 -4.35 7.12 -36.00
C VAL A 30 -5.84 7.33 -36.22
N ARG A 31 -6.68 7.29 -35.17
CA ARG A 31 -8.13 7.57 -35.30
C ARG A 31 -8.39 8.96 -35.85
N SER A 32 -7.74 9.97 -35.31
CA SER A 32 -7.90 11.36 -35.77
C SER A 32 -7.46 11.52 -37.24
N ALA A 33 -6.34 10.92 -37.63
CA ALA A 33 -5.88 10.95 -39.02
C ALA A 33 -6.82 10.19 -39.96
N ALA A 34 -7.37 9.04 -39.51
CA ALA A 34 -8.35 8.26 -40.26
C ALA A 34 -9.67 9.03 -40.46
N GLU A 35 -10.16 9.71 -39.42
CA GLU A 35 -11.36 10.57 -39.49
C GLU A 35 -11.16 11.68 -40.53
N GLN A 36 -10.02 12.37 -40.51
CA GLN A 36 -9.71 13.40 -41.50
C GLN A 36 -9.70 12.85 -42.93
N ALA A 37 -9.08 11.65 -43.12
CA ALA A 37 -9.07 11.00 -44.43
C ALA A 37 -10.47 10.59 -44.91
N LEU A 38 -11.34 10.08 -43.98
CA LEU A 38 -12.71 9.63 -44.32
C LEU A 38 -13.64 10.75 -44.73
N VAL A 39 -13.47 11.96 -44.16
CA VAL A 39 -14.27 13.13 -44.53
C VAL A 39 -13.66 13.89 -45.71
N GLY A 40 -12.43 13.57 -46.09
CA GLY A 40 -11.74 14.16 -47.24
C GLY A 40 -12.04 13.45 -48.58
N SER A 41 -11.18 13.74 -49.56
CA SER A 41 -11.22 13.14 -50.89
C SER A 41 -10.66 11.72 -50.94
N ASP A 42 -10.83 11.01 -52.05
CA ASP A 42 -10.20 9.70 -52.26
C ASP A 42 -8.68 9.78 -52.27
N ALA A 43 -8.11 10.92 -52.68
CA ALA A 43 -6.67 11.16 -52.60
C ALA A 43 -6.21 11.23 -51.10
N ASP A 44 -7.02 11.79 -50.20
CA ASP A 44 -6.73 11.84 -48.73
C ASP A 44 -6.77 10.44 -48.13
N VAL A 45 -7.73 9.61 -48.54
CA VAL A 45 -7.81 8.20 -48.15
C VAL A 45 -6.56 7.43 -48.60
N HIS A 46 -6.16 7.63 -49.88
CA HIS A 46 -4.95 7.00 -50.41
C HIS A 46 -3.69 7.46 -49.65
N THR A 47 -3.55 8.75 -49.38
CA THR A 47 -2.41 9.31 -48.65
C THR A 47 -2.34 8.73 -47.24
N PHE A 48 -3.48 8.63 -46.54
CA PHE A 48 -3.54 8.00 -45.20
C PHE A 48 -3.05 6.54 -45.27
N LEU A 49 -3.54 5.74 -46.22
CA LEU A 49 -3.20 4.32 -46.32
C LEU A 49 -1.74 4.07 -46.72
N THR A 50 -1.11 5.01 -47.45
CA THR A 50 0.27 4.86 -47.98
C THR A 50 1.33 5.36 -47.00
N SER A 51 1.06 6.43 -46.26
CA SER A 51 2.05 7.04 -45.36
C SER A 51 1.45 7.58 -44.02
N GLY A 52 0.23 8.12 -44.05
CA GLY A 52 -0.37 8.76 -42.92
C GLY A 52 -0.61 7.83 -41.73
N TYR A 53 -1.03 6.59 -41.99
CA TYR A 53 -1.24 5.57 -40.98
C TYR A 53 0.06 5.25 -40.21
N GLN A 54 1.15 4.97 -40.96
CA GLN A 54 2.40 4.62 -40.30
C GLN A 54 2.93 5.75 -39.44
N HIS A 55 2.90 6.98 -39.94
CA HIS A 55 3.35 8.15 -39.18
C HIS A 55 2.50 8.37 -37.89
N ALA A 56 1.18 8.27 -38.00
CA ALA A 56 0.30 8.39 -36.83
C ALA A 56 0.48 7.24 -35.84
N ALA A 57 0.71 6.02 -36.33
CA ALA A 57 0.98 4.85 -35.50
C ALA A 57 2.30 4.98 -34.71
N GLU A 58 3.37 5.46 -35.34
CA GLU A 58 4.66 5.72 -34.69
C GLU A 58 4.51 6.76 -33.56
N LEU A 59 3.69 7.78 -33.75
CA LEU A 59 3.39 8.78 -32.70
C LEU A 59 2.56 8.18 -31.56
N ASP A 60 1.56 7.35 -31.85
CA ASP A 60 0.77 6.65 -30.82
C ASP A 60 1.65 5.67 -30.01
N GLU A 61 2.57 4.95 -30.67
CA GLU A 61 3.56 4.08 -30.02
C GLU A 61 4.47 4.90 -29.08
N ARG A 62 4.97 6.05 -29.54
CA ARG A 62 5.80 6.95 -28.74
C ARG A 62 5.06 7.47 -27.50
N ILE A 63 3.81 7.93 -27.65
CA ILE A 63 2.97 8.35 -26.53
C ILE A 63 2.76 7.20 -25.53
N THR A 64 2.64 5.97 -26.01
CA THR A 64 2.50 4.80 -25.15
C THR A 64 3.76 4.58 -24.31
N VAL A 65 4.94 4.67 -24.92
CA VAL A 65 6.23 4.56 -24.20
C VAL A 65 6.43 5.73 -23.23
N ASP A 66 6.04 6.96 -23.61
CA ASP A 66 6.08 8.13 -22.70
C ASP A 66 5.20 7.92 -21.45
N ARG A 67 4.02 7.29 -21.59
CA ARG A 67 3.19 6.89 -20.43
C ARG A 67 3.87 5.84 -19.57
N MET A 68 4.48 4.82 -20.19
CA MET A 68 5.25 3.81 -19.45
C MET A 68 6.45 4.43 -18.73
N LEU A 69 7.09 5.43 -19.32
CA LEU A 69 8.13 6.24 -18.68
C LEU A 69 7.59 7.04 -17.50
N ALA A 70 6.40 7.61 -17.59
CA ALA A 70 5.79 8.40 -16.51
C ALA A 70 5.37 7.51 -15.32
N ASP A 71 4.69 6.39 -15.60
CA ASP A 71 3.98 5.59 -14.60
C ASP A 71 4.75 4.35 -14.14
N GLY A 72 5.77 3.91 -14.87
CA GLY A 72 6.54 2.70 -14.61
C GLY A 72 7.41 2.77 -13.35
N GLY A 73 7.90 1.63 -12.89
CA GLY A 73 8.96 1.55 -11.90
C GLY A 73 10.33 1.89 -12.50
N VAL A 74 11.38 1.78 -11.70
CA VAL A 74 12.73 2.22 -12.11
C VAL A 74 13.24 1.46 -13.34
N ALA A 75 13.04 0.13 -13.37
CA ALA A 75 13.51 -0.68 -14.50
C ALA A 75 12.73 -0.38 -15.77
N THR A 76 11.39 -0.25 -15.68
CA THR A 76 10.55 0.11 -16.83
C THR A 76 10.88 1.51 -17.34
N LYS A 77 11.08 2.50 -16.47
CA LYS A 77 11.49 3.86 -16.84
C LYS A 77 12.83 3.86 -17.59
N THR A 78 13.80 3.13 -17.09
CA THR A 78 15.12 3.05 -17.72
C THR A 78 15.03 2.45 -19.12
N ALA A 79 14.29 1.36 -19.28
CA ALA A 79 14.13 0.70 -20.57
C ALA A 79 13.31 1.53 -21.57
N ALA A 80 12.25 2.20 -21.09
CA ALA A 80 11.44 3.12 -21.89
C ALA A 80 12.28 4.31 -22.39
N GLN A 81 13.09 4.92 -21.52
CA GLN A 81 13.98 6.00 -21.90
C GLN A 81 15.00 5.56 -22.96
N GLN A 82 15.60 4.37 -22.79
CA GLN A 82 16.51 3.83 -23.78
C GLN A 82 15.86 3.62 -25.15
N ALA A 83 14.60 3.16 -25.18
CA ALA A 83 13.86 3.00 -26.42
C ALA A 83 13.54 4.34 -27.10
N LEU A 84 13.24 5.39 -26.32
CA LEU A 84 12.96 6.73 -26.83
C LEU A 84 14.21 7.45 -27.34
N ASP A 85 15.37 7.19 -26.75
CA ASP A 85 16.66 7.80 -27.11
C ASP A 85 17.40 7.03 -28.22
N ALA A 86 16.91 5.83 -28.58
CA ALA A 86 17.54 5.02 -29.60
C ALA A 86 17.47 5.68 -30.99
N THR A 87 18.55 5.55 -31.74
CA THR A 87 18.61 6.01 -33.14
C THR A 87 17.94 5.06 -34.12
N ASP A 88 17.69 3.81 -33.69
CA ASP A 88 16.98 2.82 -34.48
C ASP A 88 15.47 3.14 -34.52
N PRO A 89 14.87 3.36 -35.71
CA PRO A 89 13.42 3.60 -35.83
C PRO A 89 12.54 2.48 -35.27
N GLY A 90 13.06 1.23 -35.23
CA GLY A 90 12.35 0.06 -34.72
C GLY A 90 12.40 -0.10 -33.21
N ALA A 91 13.23 0.65 -32.49
CA ALA A 91 13.49 0.45 -31.06
C ALA A 91 12.22 0.61 -30.18
N ILE A 92 11.38 1.61 -30.49
CA ILE A 92 10.11 1.84 -29.78
C ILE A 92 9.18 0.64 -29.93
N ARG A 93 9.01 0.16 -31.15
CA ARG A 93 8.17 -1.01 -31.42
C ARG A 93 8.72 -2.27 -30.76
N GLN A 94 10.01 -2.52 -30.84
CA GLN A 94 10.67 -3.65 -30.20
C GLN A 94 10.48 -3.60 -28.68
N PHE A 95 10.57 -2.41 -28.08
CA PHE A 95 10.30 -2.23 -26.66
C PHE A 95 8.85 -2.57 -26.33
N LEU A 96 7.86 -2.07 -27.09
CA LEU A 96 6.44 -2.35 -26.88
C LEU A 96 6.07 -3.82 -27.11
N ASP A 97 6.70 -4.48 -28.07
CA ASP A 97 6.40 -5.88 -28.39
C ASP A 97 6.92 -6.86 -27.33
N THR A 98 8.14 -6.66 -26.84
CA THR A 98 8.80 -7.61 -25.92
C THR A 98 9.75 -6.97 -24.92
N GLY A 99 10.27 -5.79 -25.20
CA GLY A 99 11.34 -5.16 -24.43
C GLY A 99 10.93 -4.71 -23.02
N TRP A 100 9.64 -4.51 -22.76
CA TRP A 100 9.10 -4.05 -21.46
C TRP A 100 8.80 -5.17 -20.47
N ASP A 101 8.72 -6.44 -20.91
CA ASP A 101 8.32 -7.57 -20.06
C ASP A 101 9.29 -7.80 -18.90
N THR A 102 10.58 -7.88 -19.18
CA THR A 102 11.61 -8.08 -18.15
C THR A 102 11.73 -6.89 -17.18
N PRO A 103 11.78 -5.62 -17.64
CA PRO A 103 11.74 -4.46 -16.76
C PRO A 103 10.50 -4.43 -15.87
N ARG A 104 9.31 -4.71 -16.40
CA ARG A 104 8.06 -4.79 -15.62
C ARG A 104 8.12 -5.87 -14.55
N GLN A 105 8.60 -7.06 -14.91
CA GLN A 105 8.77 -8.15 -13.93
C GLN A 105 9.73 -7.74 -12.81
N THR A 106 10.83 -7.05 -13.16
CA THR A 106 11.79 -6.52 -12.18
C THR A 106 11.14 -5.52 -11.22
N ASP A 107 10.37 -4.58 -11.73
CA ASP A 107 9.66 -3.60 -10.91
C ASP A 107 8.62 -4.24 -9.97
N LEU A 108 7.88 -5.25 -10.47
CA LEU A 108 6.94 -6.01 -9.64
C LEU A 108 7.65 -6.78 -8.53
N ARG A 109 8.81 -7.40 -8.82
CA ARG A 109 9.64 -8.07 -7.79
C ARG A 109 10.08 -7.10 -6.71
N VAL A 110 10.57 -5.91 -7.08
CA VAL A 110 10.95 -4.87 -6.12
C VAL A 110 9.76 -4.47 -5.22
N GLN A 111 8.56 -4.33 -5.77
CA GLN A 111 7.37 -4.03 -4.97
C GLN A 111 7.01 -5.16 -4.01
N VAL A 112 7.12 -6.43 -4.43
CA VAL A 112 6.90 -7.59 -3.57
C VAL A 112 7.97 -7.67 -2.47
N ASP A 113 9.25 -7.42 -2.79
CA ASP A 113 10.36 -7.37 -1.83
C ASP A 113 10.15 -6.29 -0.77
N GLN A 114 9.64 -5.11 -1.15
CA GLN A 114 9.28 -4.06 -0.20
C GLN A 114 8.17 -4.50 0.77
N ARG A 115 7.14 -5.22 0.27
CA ARG A 115 6.09 -5.81 1.10
C ARG A 115 6.63 -6.91 2.01
N LEU A 116 7.55 -7.74 1.50
CA LEU A 116 8.23 -8.77 2.27
C LEU A 116 9.03 -8.16 3.43
N ALA A 117 9.78 -7.09 3.17
CA ALA A 117 10.58 -6.41 4.18
C ALA A 117 9.73 -5.79 5.32
N GLN A 118 8.56 -5.27 5.01
CA GLN A 118 7.65 -4.59 5.95
C GLN A 118 6.64 -5.54 6.61
N GLY A 119 6.42 -6.72 6.06
CA GLY A 119 5.40 -7.66 6.50
C GLY A 119 5.75 -8.42 7.77
N GLY A 120 4.74 -8.93 8.47
CA GLY A 120 4.88 -9.94 9.51
C GLY A 120 5.14 -11.33 8.91
N THR A 121 5.08 -12.36 9.72
CA THR A 121 5.44 -13.73 9.32
C THR A 121 4.62 -14.25 8.16
N GLU A 122 3.30 -14.07 8.21
CA GLU A 122 2.40 -14.60 7.18
C GLU A 122 2.48 -13.77 5.88
N THR A 123 2.61 -12.45 6.00
CA THR A 123 2.83 -11.58 4.82
C THR A 123 4.14 -11.92 4.13
N ARG A 124 5.23 -12.14 4.88
CA ARG A 124 6.52 -12.56 4.31
C ARG A 124 6.43 -13.89 3.60
N LYS A 125 5.76 -14.87 4.19
CA LYS A 125 5.55 -16.18 3.59
C LYS A 125 4.78 -16.10 2.26
N ALA A 126 3.72 -15.29 2.22
CA ALA A 126 2.95 -15.09 1.00
C ALA A 126 3.74 -14.31 -0.08
N ALA A 127 4.51 -13.29 0.32
CA ALA A 127 5.40 -12.55 -0.58
C ALA A 127 6.49 -13.45 -1.15
N GLN A 128 7.13 -14.28 -0.32
CA GLN A 128 8.15 -15.24 -0.76
C GLN A 128 7.57 -16.24 -1.77
N ALA A 129 6.38 -16.77 -1.51
CA ALA A 129 5.72 -17.68 -2.45
C ALA A 129 5.47 -17.03 -3.84
N ALA A 130 5.10 -15.74 -3.88
CA ALA A 130 4.95 -15.01 -5.13
C ALA A 130 6.29 -14.79 -5.84
N LEU A 131 7.37 -14.51 -5.09
CA LEU A 131 8.73 -14.37 -5.64
C LEU A 131 9.27 -15.69 -6.19
N ASP A 132 9.02 -16.81 -5.49
CA ASP A 132 9.46 -18.14 -5.90
C ASP A 132 8.71 -18.63 -7.14
N ALA A 133 7.41 -18.32 -7.27
CA ALA A 133 6.65 -18.57 -8.49
C ALA A 133 7.20 -17.79 -9.69
N GLY A 134 7.72 -16.58 -9.46
CA GLY A 134 8.48 -15.78 -10.41
C GLY A 134 7.73 -15.32 -11.65
N THR A 135 6.44 -15.60 -11.77
CA THR A 135 5.61 -15.16 -12.92
C THR A 135 5.04 -13.77 -12.68
N VAL A 136 4.83 -13.00 -13.74
CA VAL A 136 4.19 -11.68 -13.67
C VAL A 136 2.82 -11.78 -13.00
N ASP A 137 2.05 -12.80 -13.34
CA ASP A 137 0.70 -13.00 -12.79
C ASP A 137 0.73 -13.26 -11.28
N ALA A 138 1.64 -14.10 -10.79
CA ALA A 138 1.78 -14.37 -9.35
C ALA A 138 2.17 -13.11 -8.57
N LEU A 139 3.13 -12.35 -9.08
CA LEU A 139 3.56 -11.09 -8.48
C LEU A 139 2.41 -10.06 -8.46
N GLN A 140 1.70 -9.90 -9.57
CA GLN A 140 0.55 -9.00 -9.67
C GLN A 140 -0.60 -9.42 -8.75
N GLN A 141 -0.94 -10.70 -8.71
CA GLN A 141 -1.99 -11.23 -7.84
C GLN A 141 -1.66 -10.98 -6.37
N PHE A 142 -0.41 -11.20 -5.97
CA PHE A 142 0.02 -10.89 -4.61
C PHE A 142 -0.13 -9.39 -4.30
N LEU A 143 0.37 -8.51 -5.19
CA LEU A 143 0.30 -7.06 -5.00
C LEU A 143 -1.12 -6.51 -5.01
N ALA A 144 -2.01 -7.08 -5.83
CA ALA A 144 -3.39 -6.63 -5.91
C ALA A 144 -4.21 -7.01 -4.67
N THR A 145 -4.15 -8.26 -4.24
CA THR A 145 -5.02 -8.81 -3.19
C THR A 145 -4.36 -9.81 -2.26
N GLY A 146 -3.35 -10.55 -2.73
CA GLY A 146 -2.78 -11.70 -2.04
C GLY A 146 -2.13 -11.39 -0.68
N TRP A 147 -1.69 -10.15 -0.47
CA TRP A 147 -1.10 -9.69 0.78
C TRP A 147 -2.12 -9.41 1.90
N ARG A 148 -3.40 -9.17 1.57
CA ARG A 148 -4.40 -8.65 2.53
C ARG A 148 -4.70 -9.61 3.67
N ASN A 149 -5.04 -10.86 3.37
CA ASN A 149 -5.35 -11.86 4.39
C ASN A 149 -4.13 -12.23 5.25
N PRO A 150 -2.93 -12.47 4.70
CA PRO A 150 -1.71 -12.63 5.48
C PRO A 150 -1.44 -11.45 6.40
N TRP A 151 -1.56 -10.23 5.92
CA TRP A 151 -1.38 -9.02 6.71
C TRP A 151 -2.39 -8.91 7.85
N GLN A 152 -3.66 -9.20 7.60
CA GLN A 152 -4.69 -9.23 8.65
C GLN A 152 -4.36 -10.26 9.73
N THR A 153 -3.84 -11.42 9.33
CA THR A 153 -3.39 -12.46 10.26
C THR A 153 -2.21 -11.97 11.11
N ASP A 154 -1.24 -11.30 10.50
CA ASP A 154 -0.11 -10.71 11.20
C ASP A 154 -0.57 -9.65 12.24
N GLN A 155 -1.52 -8.78 11.89
CA GLN A 155 -2.08 -7.81 12.84
C GLN A 155 -2.78 -8.50 14.01
N ARG A 156 -3.56 -9.55 13.74
CA ARG A 156 -4.22 -10.33 14.79
C ARG A 156 -3.21 -11.01 15.73
N ILE A 157 -2.12 -11.55 15.19
CA ILE A 157 -1.03 -12.12 15.99
C ILE A 157 -0.41 -11.03 16.88
N ARG A 158 -0.11 -9.86 16.31
CA ARG A 158 0.46 -8.73 17.03
C ARG A 158 -0.45 -8.26 18.17
N ILE A 159 -1.76 -8.15 17.93
CA ILE A 159 -2.73 -7.75 18.94
C ILE A 159 -2.81 -8.81 20.06
N ASN A 160 -2.78 -10.11 19.75
CA ASN A 160 -2.73 -11.17 20.75
C ASN A 160 -1.46 -11.11 21.62
N GLN A 161 -0.31 -10.77 21.05
CA GLN A 161 0.94 -10.56 21.79
C GLN A 161 0.81 -9.37 22.74
N ILE A 162 0.23 -8.26 22.29
CA ILE A 162 -0.04 -7.08 23.10
C ILE A 162 -1.04 -7.41 24.24
N LEU A 163 -2.09 -8.14 23.92
CA LEU A 163 -3.09 -8.59 24.89
C LEU A 163 -2.46 -9.43 26.00
N SER A 164 -1.54 -10.34 25.67
CA SER A 164 -0.90 -11.23 26.65
C SER A 164 0.05 -10.49 27.60
N GLY A 165 0.69 -9.41 27.16
CA GLY A 165 1.65 -8.63 27.96
C GLY A 165 1.11 -7.33 28.51
N GLY A 166 -0.08 -6.90 28.14
CA GLY A 166 -0.67 -5.60 28.49
C GLY A 166 -1.26 -5.53 29.90
N GLY A 167 -1.46 -4.31 30.40
CA GLY A 167 -2.24 -4.04 31.59
C GLY A 167 -3.75 -4.24 31.38
N SER A 168 -4.57 -3.87 32.37
CA SER A 168 -6.02 -4.14 32.33
C SER A 168 -6.73 -3.40 31.18
N GLU A 169 -6.40 -2.13 30.97
CA GLU A 169 -7.03 -1.33 29.92
C GLU A 169 -6.54 -1.74 28.53
N VAL A 170 -5.22 -2.04 28.37
CA VAL A 170 -4.68 -2.59 27.12
C VAL A 170 -5.36 -3.91 26.78
N ARG A 171 -5.51 -4.84 27.72
CA ARG A 171 -6.18 -6.12 27.48
C ARG A 171 -7.63 -5.94 27.05
N LYS A 172 -8.38 -5.07 27.73
CA LYS A 172 -9.77 -4.77 27.41
C LYS A 172 -9.92 -4.20 26.00
N SER A 173 -9.11 -3.22 25.66
CA SER A 173 -9.12 -2.58 24.32
C SER A 173 -8.70 -3.55 23.22
N ALA A 174 -7.65 -4.35 23.45
CA ALA A 174 -7.20 -5.38 22.52
C ALA A 174 -8.27 -6.45 22.27
N GLN A 175 -8.98 -6.89 23.33
CA GLN A 175 -10.07 -7.87 23.20
C GLN A 175 -11.21 -7.33 22.34
N VAL A 176 -11.61 -6.07 22.52
CA VAL A 176 -12.65 -5.43 21.69
C VAL A 176 -12.25 -5.42 20.21
N ALA A 177 -11.01 -5.10 19.91
CA ALA A 177 -10.52 -5.13 18.53
C ALA A 177 -10.54 -6.54 17.94
N LEU A 178 -10.11 -7.56 18.70
CA LEU A 178 -10.11 -8.96 18.28
C LEU A 178 -11.53 -9.50 18.06
N ASP A 179 -12.48 -9.16 18.95
CA ASP A 179 -13.88 -9.58 18.86
C ASP A 179 -14.59 -8.92 17.66
N THR A 180 -14.24 -7.67 17.34
CA THR A 180 -14.71 -6.98 16.15
C THR A 180 -14.18 -7.63 14.87
N GLY A 181 -12.91 -8.08 14.85
CA GLY A 181 -12.32 -8.92 13.83
C GLY A 181 -12.11 -8.26 12.46
N THR A 182 -12.30 -6.95 12.34
CA THR A 182 -12.14 -6.21 11.09
C THR A 182 -10.75 -5.57 10.98
N VAL A 183 -10.31 -5.33 9.75
CA VAL A 183 -9.04 -4.61 9.47
C VAL A 183 -9.04 -3.23 10.13
N ASP A 184 -10.15 -2.49 10.02
CA ASP A 184 -10.28 -1.14 10.56
C ASP A 184 -10.18 -1.16 12.09
N ALA A 185 -10.80 -2.14 12.77
CA ALA A 185 -10.69 -2.29 14.22
C ALA A 185 -9.24 -2.59 14.67
N TYR A 186 -8.51 -3.38 13.89
CA TYR A 186 -7.11 -3.67 14.19
C TYR A 186 -6.21 -2.44 14.02
N VAL A 187 -6.41 -1.68 12.93
CA VAL A 187 -5.67 -0.42 12.67
C VAL A 187 -6.01 0.61 13.74
N GLN A 188 -7.29 0.81 14.04
CA GLN A 188 -7.74 1.75 15.07
C GLN A 188 -7.13 1.40 16.43
N PHE A 189 -7.17 0.13 16.83
CA PHE A 189 -6.56 -0.30 18.08
C PHE A 189 -5.07 0.01 18.13
N LEU A 190 -4.32 -0.39 17.10
CA LEU A 190 -2.85 -0.26 17.08
C LEU A 190 -2.38 1.20 17.03
N ASP A 191 -3.10 2.06 16.31
CA ASP A 191 -2.68 3.44 16.06
C ASP A 191 -3.26 4.44 17.07
N GLN A 192 -4.45 4.18 17.60
CA GLN A 192 -5.18 5.15 18.44
C GLN A 192 -5.45 4.65 19.85
N ASP A 193 -6.04 3.45 20.00
CA ASP A 193 -6.53 3.00 21.29
C ASP A 193 -5.41 2.47 22.19
N LEU A 194 -4.40 1.81 21.62
CA LEU A 194 -3.28 1.25 22.37
C LEU A 194 -2.48 2.29 23.16
N PRO A 195 -2.07 3.44 22.60
CA PRO A 195 -1.37 4.47 23.36
C PRO A 195 -2.20 5.01 24.53
N VAL A 196 -3.52 5.19 24.33
CA VAL A 196 -4.43 5.68 25.36
C VAL A 196 -4.59 4.64 26.48
N ALA A 197 -4.77 3.37 26.12
CA ALA A 197 -4.90 2.28 27.09
C ALA A 197 -3.61 2.09 27.92
N GLN A 198 -2.44 2.20 27.28
CA GLN A 198 -1.14 2.15 27.96
C GLN A 198 -0.98 3.30 28.97
N ALA A 199 -1.38 4.52 28.60
CA ALA A 199 -1.34 5.67 29.50
C ALA A 199 -2.22 5.45 30.74
N ARG A 200 -3.43 4.91 30.58
CA ARG A 200 -4.34 4.59 31.71
C ARG A 200 -3.79 3.49 32.60
N ASP A 201 -3.20 2.45 32.05
CA ASP A 201 -2.54 1.40 32.82
C ASP A 201 -1.37 1.97 33.65
N GLN A 202 -0.60 2.89 33.06
CA GLN A 202 0.51 3.55 33.76
C GLN A 202 0.02 4.48 34.89
N GLU A 203 -1.05 5.25 34.66
CA GLU A 203 -1.69 6.06 35.68
C GLU A 203 -2.15 5.20 36.87
N THR A 204 -2.80 4.07 36.58
CA THR A 204 -3.28 3.14 37.61
C THR A 204 -2.11 2.57 38.44
N GLN A 205 -1.00 2.20 37.77
CA GLN A 205 0.20 1.73 38.47
C GLN A 205 0.81 2.82 39.34
N THR A 206 0.88 4.05 38.84
CA THR A 206 1.42 5.20 39.61
C THR A 206 0.57 5.47 40.86
N VAL A 207 -0.75 5.47 40.72
CA VAL A 207 -1.67 5.65 41.87
C VAL A 207 -1.50 4.53 42.91
N ALA A 208 -1.38 3.28 42.46
CA ALA A 208 -1.15 2.14 43.35
C ALA A 208 0.18 2.25 44.12
N GLN A 209 1.26 2.68 43.42
CA GLN A 209 2.55 2.93 44.07
C GLN A 209 2.50 4.05 45.09
N LEU A 210 1.84 5.17 44.78
CA LEU A 210 1.64 6.28 45.71
C LEU A 210 0.82 5.86 46.94
N ALA A 211 -0.22 5.05 46.73
CA ALA A 211 -1.02 4.51 47.83
C ALA A 211 -0.20 3.60 48.78
N SER A 212 0.66 2.74 48.19
CA SER A 212 1.59 1.90 48.96
C SER A 212 2.55 2.73 49.80
N VAL A 213 3.19 3.74 49.20
CA VAL A 213 4.13 4.63 49.88
C VAL A 213 3.42 5.38 51.03
N ALA A 214 2.20 5.87 50.80
CA ALA A 214 1.41 6.55 51.83
C ALA A 214 1.03 5.60 53.00
N GLN A 215 0.74 4.35 52.69
CA GLN A 215 0.42 3.34 53.70
C GLN A 215 1.68 2.99 54.52
N ASP A 216 2.83 2.77 53.88
CA ASP A 216 4.10 2.51 54.56
C ASP A 216 4.50 3.66 55.51
N ALA A 217 4.35 4.91 55.02
CA ALA A 217 4.61 6.11 55.84
C ALA A 217 3.63 6.23 57.04
N GLY A 218 2.37 5.87 56.83
CA GLY A 218 1.36 5.83 57.92
C GLY A 218 1.70 4.77 58.97
N ASP A 219 2.12 3.59 58.59
CA ASP A 219 2.54 2.51 59.48
C ASP A 219 3.83 2.86 60.24
N GLU A 220 4.75 3.62 59.63
CA GLU A 220 5.94 4.11 60.30
C GLU A 220 5.60 5.17 61.35
N ALA A 221 4.80 6.15 61.01
CA ALA A 221 4.32 7.18 61.95
C ALA A 221 3.55 6.58 63.13
N ALA A 222 2.74 5.53 62.90
CA ALA A 222 2.05 4.81 63.97
C ALA A 222 3.02 4.11 64.90
N ARG A 223 4.07 3.46 64.37
CA ARG A 223 5.14 2.81 65.15
C ARG A 223 5.94 3.81 66.00
N GLU A 224 6.31 4.95 65.41
CA GLU A 224 7.02 6.01 66.12
C GLU A 224 6.16 6.61 67.23
N THR A 225 4.86 6.83 67.00
CA THR A 225 3.90 7.33 67.99
C THR A 225 3.77 6.35 69.16
N GLN A 226 3.67 5.04 68.87
CA GLN A 226 3.62 4.01 69.91
C GLN A 226 4.90 3.96 70.72
N ALA A 227 6.07 3.99 70.07
CA ALA A 227 7.36 4.04 70.76
C ALA A 227 7.52 5.27 71.67
N ALA A 228 7.03 6.45 71.24
CA ALA A 228 7.03 7.66 72.02
C ALA A 228 6.09 7.55 73.24
N MET A 229 4.92 6.92 73.12
CA MET A 229 4.01 6.65 74.19
C MET A 229 4.62 5.68 75.23
N ASP A 230 5.28 4.63 74.75
CA ASP A 230 5.94 3.62 75.61
C ASP A 230 7.16 4.21 76.31
N ALA A 231 7.85 5.18 75.77
CA ALA A 231 9.01 5.88 76.33
C ALA A 231 8.56 7.02 77.31
N ALA A 232 7.32 7.48 77.28
CA ALA A 232 6.82 8.52 78.17
C ALA A 232 6.82 8.02 79.56
N PRO A 233 7.45 8.74 80.55
CA PRO A 233 7.43 8.34 81.98
C PRO A 233 5.97 8.36 82.51
N GLY A 234 5.54 7.19 82.99
CA GLY A 234 4.22 7.05 83.60
C GLY A 234 3.96 8.10 84.65
N PRO A 235 2.67 8.40 84.98
CA PRO A 235 2.33 9.41 85.94
C PRO A 235 2.93 9.06 87.33
N ARG A 236 3.94 9.87 87.75
CA ARG A 236 4.51 9.74 89.09
C ARG A 236 3.36 9.88 90.12
N ALA A 237 3.10 8.82 90.85
CA ALA A 237 2.20 8.83 92.00
C ALA A 237 2.76 9.87 92.96
N ARG A 238 2.05 11.01 93.08
CA ARG A 238 2.30 12.00 94.13
C ARG A 238 1.93 11.34 95.48
N MET A 239 2.97 10.86 96.11
CA MET A 239 2.84 10.40 97.51
C MET A 239 2.56 11.62 98.39
N CYS A 240 1.30 11.83 98.75
CA CYS A 240 0.92 12.77 99.78
C CYS A 240 1.40 12.25 101.16
N HIS A 241 2.56 12.77 101.56
CA HIS A 241 2.88 12.68 103.00
C HIS A 241 1.99 13.65 103.76
N HIS A 242 1.00 13.11 104.37
CA HIS A 242 0.34 13.80 105.48
C HIS A 242 1.22 13.61 106.74
N LEU A 243 1.79 14.71 107.21
CA LEU A 243 2.32 14.83 108.55
C LEU A 243 1.11 15.08 109.54
N GLY A 244 0.96 14.17 110.48
CA GLY A 244 0.19 14.37 111.71
C GLY A 244 1.03 14.95 112.80
#